data_a3a170c92bdfda3d17d1c5aaa47c0fe2
#
_entry.id   a3a170c92bdfda3d17d1c5aaa47c0fe2
#
_cell.length_a   1.000
_cell.length_b   1.000
_cell.length_c   1.000
_cell.angle_alpha   90.00
_cell.angle_beta   90.00
_cell.angle_gamma   90.00
#
_symmetry.space_group_name_H-M   'P 1'
#
loop_
_entity.id
_entity.type
_entity.pdbx_description
1 polymer ?
#
loop_
_entity_poly.entity_id
_entity_poly.type
_entity_poly.pdbx_seq_one_letter_code
_entity_poly.pdbx_strand_id
1 'polypeptide(L)'
;MRVRLLRTGMGCFAFAAAVSVANVLLLPYARANYGYGFGAVLAAYASALALLLAAGRAISRMDEAEARRMTKALAPTFIACLFAVQLLMGYLLEYTPSGDNFMLYNGSQMLASDGNFDGNPDFNLYLSRYSNQWGFMLMLTGFYKLLFAAGVTQTFFPLVLTQAALYVLGMRATLRIARRLSGAKGELMTILLLACCLPLYLASAVLYTDTFSLPFILMALDLALRVQDETDAKKQTALAARCGAAVFVGCQIKMTVLIALMAAVIVWLLTMKPKRALCCAAVSAALVAGGTMAVQGYMKNEVLDPAMVAQHHTPTIHWVMMSIPTGDNPYGGATGDYGITWGMMEDGATRAEIMDSIYTRMKDRIYTLRYPNRLISAALHKNSAFIGDGTFGMTEMLDDGPVRENAVSSVVLEGRAHYGTYSALCTGIWMAQLTLALLACVRDIRRKDVSGAMLYIVFFGATLFLMLWEARGRYIFGFVPVALLLAARGAVCGKEETR
;
A
#
# COMPACT_ATOMS: atom_id res chain seq x y z
N MET A 1 -20.22 -9.92 22.78
CA MET A 1 -19.50 -10.67 21.71
C MET A 1 -18.87 -9.75 20.67
N ARG A 2 -19.63 -8.87 19.99
CA ARG A 2 -19.14 -8.01 18.88
C ARG A 2 -17.94 -7.13 19.25
N VAL A 3 -18.01 -6.37 20.36
CA VAL A 3 -16.89 -5.54 20.85
C VAL A 3 -15.66 -6.38 21.20
N ARG A 4 -15.82 -7.60 21.69
CA ARG A 4 -14.69 -8.50 21.96
C ARG A 4 -13.96 -8.88 20.66
N LEU A 5 -14.70 -9.21 19.59
CA LEU A 5 -14.12 -9.55 18.29
C LEU A 5 -13.33 -8.37 17.69
N LEU A 6 -13.87 -7.15 17.76
CA LEU A 6 -13.13 -5.95 17.32
C LEU A 6 -11.85 -5.76 18.14
N ARG A 7 -11.91 -5.92 19.47
CA ARG A 7 -10.72 -5.84 20.34
C ARG A 7 -9.71 -6.94 20.05
N THR A 8 -10.14 -8.13 19.65
CA THR A 8 -9.24 -9.20 19.21
C THR A 8 -8.49 -8.75 17.95
N GLY A 9 -9.17 -8.21 16.93
CA GLY A 9 -8.53 -7.65 15.73
C GLY A 9 -7.53 -6.53 16.05
N MET A 10 -7.88 -5.64 16.98
CA MET A 10 -6.96 -4.62 17.48
C MET A 10 -5.76 -5.24 18.21
N GLY A 11 -5.96 -6.31 18.99
CA GLY A 11 -4.89 -7.07 19.64
C GLY A 11 -3.93 -7.71 18.65
N CYS A 12 -4.43 -8.23 17.53
CA CYS A 12 -3.60 -8.74 16.45
C CYS A 12 -2.72 -7.64 15.83
N PHE A 13 -3.28 -6.45 15.61
CA PHE A 13 -2.48 -5.29 15.18
C PHE A 13 -1.41 -4.94 16.22
N ALA A 14 -1.77 -4.85 17.51
CA ALA A 14 -0.81 -4.51 18.56
C ALA A 14 0.34 -5.50 18.63
N PHE A 15 0.05 -6.80 18.51
CA PHE A 15 1.07 -7.84 18.43
C PHE A 15 1.98 -7.66 17.21
N ALA A 16 1.40 -7.51 16.01
CA ALA A 16 2.14 -7.34 14.78
C ALA A 16 3.04 -6.09 14.82
N ALA A 17 2.50 -4.95 15.29
CA ALA A 17 3.26 -3.70 15.43
C ALA A 17 4.40 -3.82 16.45
N ALA A 18 4.15 -4.47 17.59
CA ALA A 18 5.17 -4.69 18.61
C ALA A 18 6.31 -5.59 18.09
N VAL A 19 5.98 -6.69 17.40
CA VAL A 19 6.97 -7.55 16.75
C VAL A 19 7.75 -6.79 15.71
N SER A 20 7.10 -5.97 14.87
CA SER A 20 7.77 -5.19 13.83
C SER A 20 8.75 -4.17 14.41
N VAL A 21 8.35 -3.40 15.42
CA VAL A 21 9.22 -2.43 16.08
C VAL A 21 10.40 -3.13 16.75
N ALA A 22 10.15 -4.22 17.49
CA ALA A 22 11.21 -5.00 18.13
C ALA A 22 12.16 -5.63 17.11
N ASN A 23 11.63 -6.17 16.00
CA ASN A 23 12.42 -6.77 14.94
C ASN A 23 13.40 -5.76 14.31
N VAL A 24 12.94 -4.55 14.01
CA VAL A 24 13.77 -3.53 13.37
C VAL A 24 14.77 -2.91 14.34
N LEU A 25 14.37 -2.66 15.59
CA LEU A 25 15.19 -1.95 16.56
C LEU A 25 16.10 -2.85 17.40
N LEU A 26 15.81 -4.14 17.52
CA LEU A 26 16.57 -5.04 18.44
C LEU A 26 17.23 -6.22 17.71
N LEU A 27 16.69 -6.65 16.57
CA LEU A 27 17.17 -7.82 15.87
C LEU A 27 17.96 -7.44 14.60
N PRO A 28 18.83 -8.33 14.10
CA PRO A 28 19.72 -8.01 12.98
C PRO A 28 19.06 -8.06 11.60
N TYR A 29 17.84 -8.61 11.49
CA TYR A 29 17.24 -8.96 10.20
C TYR A 29 17.06 -7.78 9.25
N ALA A 30 16.49 -6.66 9.73
CA ALA A 30 16.25 -5.49 8.89
C ALA A 30 17.55 -4.83 8.44
N ARG A 31 18.55 -4.65 9.34
CA ARG A 31 19.85 -4.08 8.96
C ARG A 31 20.65 -4.98 8.02
N ALA A 32 20.54 -6.31 8.17
CA ALA A 32 21.17 -7.23 7.25
C ALA A 32 20.54 -7.17 5.85
N ASN A 33 19.24 -6.87 5.78
CA ASN A 33 18.50 -6.74 4.54
C ASN A 33 18.80 -5.42 3.81
N TYR A 34 18.89 -4.30 4.56
CA TYR A 34 18.96 -2.94 3.99
C TYR A 34 20.30 -2.22 4.19
N GLY A 35 21.24 -2.80 4.92
CA GLY A 35 22.60 -2.29 5.05
C GLY A 35 22.76 -0.93 5.78
N TYR A 36 21.71 -0.40 6.42
CA TYR A 36 21.77 0.89 7.09
C TYR A 36 22.54 0.83 8.43
N GLY A 37 23.12 1.96 8.84
CA GLY A 37 23.81 2.08 10.13
C GLY A 37 22.84 1.99 11.30
N PHE A 38 22.95 0.92 12.11
CA PHE A 38 22.04 0.67 13.24
C PHE A 38 21.98 1.81 14.25
N GLY A 39 23.14 2.40 14.60
CA GLY A 39 23.21 3.56 15.51
C GLY A 39 22.47 4.77 14.95
N ALA A 40 22.53 5.00 13.64
CA ALA A 40 21.81 6.08 12.99
C ALA A 40 20.28 5.88 13.05
N VAL A 41 19.80 4.65 12.84
CA VAL A 41 18.37 4.32 12.98
C VAL A 41 17.89 4.53 14.41
N LEU A 42 18.65 4.08 15.41
CA LEU A 42 18.29 4.27 16.82
C LEU A 42 18.26 5.75 17.22
N ALA A 43 19.26 6.52 16.76
CA ALA A 43 19.30 7.97 17.02
C ALA A 43 18.12 8.69 16.35
N ALA A 44 17.83 8.37 15.08
CA ALA A 44 16.68 8.91 14.37
C ALA A 44 15.35 8.52 15.03
N TYR A 45 15.22 7.25 15.47
CA TYR A 45 14.05 6.76 16.18
C TYR A 45 13.82 7.51 17.50
N ALA A 46 14.86 7.58 18.35
CA ALA A 46 14.73 8.23 19.66
C ALA A 46 14.42 9.73 19.52
N SER A 47 15.08 10.41 18.59
CA SER A 47 14.85 11.83 18.31
C SER A 47 13.45 12.07 17.76
N ALA A 48 13.03 11.28 16.76
CA ALA A 48 11.69 11.38 16.16
C ALA A 48 10.61 11.10 17.21
N LEU A 49 10.74 10.04 18.01
CA LEU A 49 9.77 9.71 19.04
C LEU A 49 9.66 10.82 20.08
N ALA A 50 10.78 11.36 20.56
CA ALA A 50 10.81 12.47 21.53
C ALA A 50 10.11 13.72 20.97
N LEU A 51 10.45 14.11 19.72
CA LEU A 51 9.87 15.27 19.05
C LEU A 51 8.36 15.09 18.79
N LEU A 52 7.94 13.92 18.31
CA LEU A 52 6.53 13.61 18.04
C LEU A 52 5.70 13.56 19.34
N LEU A 53 6.26 13.03 20.44
CA LEU A 53 5.61 13.06 21.75
C LEU A 53 5.52 14.48 22.31
N ALA A 54 6.56 15.30 22.14
CA ALA A 54 6.54 16.71 22.54
C ALA A 54 5.49 17.50 21.75
N ALA A 55 5.45 17.33 20.43
CA ALA A 55 4.44 17.92 19.56
C ALA A 55 3.02 17.47 19.93
N GLY A 56 2.83 16.17 20.17
CA GLY A 56 1.54 15.60 20.61
C GLY A 56 1.08 16.20 21.93
N ARG A 57 2.00 16.39 22.90
CA ARG A 57 1.69 17.06 24.18
C ARG A 57 1.31 18.53 23.98
N ALA A 58 2.04 19.26 23.12
CA ALA A 58 1.74 20.65 22.80
C ALA A 58 0.35 20.76 22.17
N ILE A 59 0.06 19.95 21.15
CA ILE A 59 -1.24 19.92 20.48
C ILE A 59 -2.37 19.52 21.46
N SER A 60 -2.12 18.58 22.38
CA SER A 60 -3.12 18.17 23.37
C SER A 60 -3.50 19.29 24.34
N ARG A 61 -2.57 20.24 24.61
CA ARG A 61 -2.81 21.40 25.49
C ARG A 61 -3.58 22.53 24.83
N MET A 62 -3.62 22.60 23.50
CA MET A 62 -4.40 23.59 22.76
C MET A 62 -5.90 23.41 23.06
N ASP A 63 -6.67 24.45 22.92
CA ASP A 63 -8.13 24.28 22.86
C ASP A 63 -8.57 23.77 21.47
N GLU A 64 -9.79 23.25 21.38
CA GLU A 64 -10.29 22.67 20.13
C GLU A 64 -10.52 23.74 19.05
N ALA A 65 -10.83 24.98 19.44
CA ALA A 65 -11.04 26.11 18.52
C ALA A 65 -9.71 26.56 17.93
N GLU A 66 -8.65 26.60 18.72
CA GLU A 66 -7.30 26.90 18.27
C GLU A 66 -6.78 25.85 17.30
N ALA A 67 -6.87 24.56 17.68
CA ALA A 67 -6.50 23.44 16.81
C ALA A 67 -7.26 23.49 15.48
N ARG A 68 -8.56 23.83 15.52
CA ARG A 68 -9.40 23.99 14.33
C ARG A 68 -8.99 25.16 13.46
N ARG A 69 -8.58 26.29 14.05
CA ARG A 69 -8.02 27.44 13.29
C ARG A 69 -6.73 27.05 12.58
N MET A 70 -5.82 26.37 13.29
CA MET A 70 -4.56 25.92 12.72
C MET A 70 -4.79 24.91 11.58
N THR A 71 -5.66 23.92 11.75
CA THR A 71 -5.93 22.94 10.69
C THR A 71 -6.56 23.57 9.46
N LYS A 72 -7.42 24.59 9.61
CA LYS A 72 -8.01 25.33 8.46
C LYS A 72 -6.93 26.01 7.61
N ALA A 73 -5.83 26.47 8.21
CA ALA A 73 -4.72 27.09 7.49
C ALA A 73 -3.73 26.03 6.98
N LEU A 74 -3.33 25.10 7.84
CA LEU A 74 -2.24 24.16 7.55
C LEU A 74 -2.67 23.02 6.59
N ALA A 75 -3.91 22.56 6.63
CA ALA A 75 -4.35 21.47 5.76
C ALA A 75 -4.26 21.81 4.25
N PRO A 76 -4.82 22.94 3.77
CA PRO A 76 -4.67 23.32 2.36
C PRO A 76 -3.20 23.62 2.00
N THR A 77 -2.45 24.26 2.89
CA THR A 77 -1.02 24.55 2.68
C THR A 77 -0.23 23.25 2.55
N PHE A 78 -0.40 22.29 3.45
CA PHE A 78 0.25 20.97 3.37
C PHE A 78 -0.07 20.26 2.05
N ILE A 79 -1.36 20.24 1.66
CA ILE A 79 -1.79 19.59 0.41
C ILE A 79 -1.16 20.28 -0.80
N ALA A 80 -1.13 21.61 -0.82
CA ALA A 80 -0.52 22.36 -1.92
C ALA A 80 0.99 22.17 -1.98
N CYS A 81 1.69 22.19 -0.83
CA CYS A 81 3.12 21.91 -0.75
C CYS A 81 3.43 20.47 -1.19
N LEU A 82 2.67 19.48 -0.71
CA LEU A 82 2.84 18.09 -1.12
C LEU A 82 2.70 17.95 -2.64
N PHE A 83 1.63 18.52 -3.22
CA PHE A 83 1.40 18.50 -4.66
C PHE A 83 2.57 19.13 -5.43
N ALA A 84 3.01 20.33 -5.03
CA ALA A 84 4.11 21.02 -5.69
C ALA A 84 5.44 20.24 -5.58
N VAL A 85 5.74 19.69 -4.38
CA VAL A 85 6.96 18.89 -4.18
C VAL A 85 6.90 17.59 -4.98
N GLN A 86 5.74 16.92 -5.05
CA GLN A 86 5.61 15.72 -5.88
C GLN A 86 5.82 16.00 -7.35
N LEU A 87 5.35 17.13 -7.89
CA LEU A 87 5.63 17.54 -9.27
C LEU A 87 7.13 17.82 -9.47
N LEU A 88 7.76 18.50 -8.51
CA LEU A 88 9.21 18.77 -8.54
C LEU A 88 10.01 17.47 -8.50
N MET A 89 9.65 16.53 -7.63
CA MET A 89 10.31 15.22 -7.55
C MET A 89 10.11 14.41 -8.83
N GLY A 90 8.90 14.43 -9.43
CA GLY A 90 8.64 13.81 -10.72
C GLY A 90 9.50 14.38 -11.85
N TYR A 91 9.81 15.68 -11.81
CA TYR A 91 10.72 16.31 -12.77
C TYR A 91 12.20 15.96 -12.49
N LEU A 92 12.63 16.01 -11.22
CA LEU A 92 14.02 15.75 -10.84
C LEU A 92 14.41 14.28 -10.95
N LEU A 93 13.45 13.39 -10.76
CA LEU A 93 13.62 11.93 -10.79
C LEU A 93 12.97 11.30 -12.03
N GLU A 94 12.79 12.08 -13.12
CA GLU A 94 12.36 11.53 -14.40
C GLU A 94 13.30 10.38 -14.82
N TYR A 95 12.74 9.23 -15.15
CA TYR A 95 13.49 8.02 -15.49
C TYR A 95 12.91 7.35 -16.74
N THR A 96 13.72 6.52 -17.38
CA THR A 96 13.26 5.63 -18.45
C THR A 96 12.68 4.37 -17.80
N PRO A 97 11.39 4.05 -18.00
CA PRO A 97 10.80 2.85 -17.43
C PRO A 97 11.54 1.58 -17.87
N SER A 98 11.82 0.67 -16.92
CA SER A 98 12.42 -0.65 -17.14
C SER A 98 11.57 -1.75 -16.51
N GLY A 99 11.83 -3.02 -16.81
CA GLY A 99 11.12 -4.16 -16.25
C GLY A 99 9.60 -4.08 -16.37
N ASP A 100 8.89 -4.30 -15.28
CA ASP A 100 7.42 -4.20 -15.23
C ASP A 100 6.89 -2.82 -15.61
N ASN A 101 7.62 -1.76 -15.25
CA ASN A 101 7.25 -0.38 -15.61
C ASN A 101 7.30 -0.18 -17.12
N PHE A 102 8.34 -0.70 -17.79
CA PHE A 102 8.44 -0.67 -19.24
C PHE A 102 7.25 -1.34 -19.90
N MET A 103 6.91 -2.54 -19.43
CA MET A 103 5.79 -3.32 -19.97
C MET A 103 4.45 -2.59 -19.84
N LEU A 104 4.20 -1.96 -18.71
CA LEU A 104 2.96 -1.21 -18.49
C LEU A 104 2.95 0.13 -19.22
N TYR A 105 4.04 0.89 -19.13
CA TYR A 105 4.13 2.24 -19.69
C TYR A 105 4.14 2.21 -21.23
N ASN A 106 5.06 1.45 -21.83
CA ASN A 106 5.17 1.38 -23.29
C ASN A 106 4.07 0.52 -23.92
N GLY A 107 3.71 -0.60 -23.30
CA GLY A 107 2.62 -1.44 -23.78
C GLY A 107 1.27 -0.72 -23.82
N SER A 108 0.97 0.11 -22.82
CA SER A 108 -0.27 0.90 -22.82
C SER A 108 -0.25 2.04 -23.85
N GLN A 109 0.91 2.62 -24.16
CA GLN A 109 1.05 3.60 -25.25
C GLN A 109 0.84 2.92 -26.61
N MET A 110 1.45 1.75 -26.84
CA MET A 110 1.27 0.97 -28.06
C MET A 110 -0.20 0.57 -28.25
N LEU A 111 -0.85 0.06 -27.20
CA LEU A 111 -2.28 -0.27 -27.25
C LEU A 111 -3.15 0.98 -27.48
N ALA A 112 -2.69 2.17 -27.05
CA ALA A 112 -3.41 3.42 -27.27
C ALA A 112 -3.28 3.93 -28.70
N SER A 113 -2.10 3.81 -29.33
CA SER A 113 -1.82 4.24 -30.71
C SER A 113 -2.29 3.22 -31.75
N ASP A 114 -1.94 1.95 -31.58
CA ASP A 114 -2.04 0.93 -32.62
C ASP A 114 -3.28 0.04 -32.44
N GLY A 115 -3.82 0.01 -31.20
CA GLY A 115 -5.01 -0.81 -30.86
C GLY A 115 -4.71 -2.30 -30.59
N ASN A 116 -3.45 -2.73 -30.78
CA ASN A 116 -2.98 -4.11 -30.59
C ASN A 116 -1.50 -4.15 -30.15
N PHE A 117 -0.93 -5.35 -30.01
CA PHE A 117 0.47 -5.58 -29.68
C PHE A 117 1.28 -6.22 -30.82
N ASP A 118 0.83 -6.13 -32.06
CA ASP A 118 1.47 -6.78 -33.23
C ASP A 118 2.91 -6.31 -33.44
N GLY A 119 3.20 -5.04 -33.13
CA GLY A 119 4.54 -4.47 -33.24
C GLY A 119 5.52 -4.96 -32.17
N ASN A 120 5.04 -5.51 -31.04
CA ASN A 120 5.88 -6.11 -30.00
C ASN A 120 5.09 -7.18 -29.22
N PRO A 121 5.23 -8.46 -29.59
CA PRO A 121 4.49 -9.57 -28.97
C PRO A 121 4.86 -9.82 -27.49
N ASP A 122 6.00 -9.26 -27.00
CA ASP A 122 6.40 -9.41 -25.59
C ASP A 122 5.40 -8.78 -24.65
N PHE A 123 4.67 -7.72 -25.07
CA PHE A 123 3.60 -7.14 -24.25
C PHE A 123 2.42 -8.11 -24.08
N ASN A 124 2.08 -8.84 -25.14
CA ASN A 124 1.04 -9.88 -25.08
C ASN A 124 1.46 -11.03 -24.15
N LEU A 125 2.70 -11.51 -24.30
CA LEU A 125 3.27 -12.56 -23.43
C LEU A 125 3.31 -12.11 -21.97
N TYR A 126 3.81 -10.89 -21.68
CA TYR A 126 3.84 -10.33 -20.34
C TYR A 126 2.44 -10.30 -19.70
N LEU A 127 1.46 -9.74 -20.40
CA LEU A 127 0.10 -9.66 -19.89
C LEU A 127 -0.56 -11.04 -19.77
N SER A 128 -0.23 -11.99 -20.62
CA SER A 128 -0.70 -13.38 -20.49
C SER A 128 -0.20 -14.03 -19.19
N ARG A 129 1.03 -13.71 -18.75
CA ARG A 129 1.61 -14.16 -17.48
C ARG A 129 1.05 -13.43 -16.26
N TYR A 130 0.77 -12.12 -16.38
CA TYR A 130 0.43 -11.19 -15.29
C TYR A 130 -1.00 -10.63 -15.41
N SER A 131 -1.99 -11.48 -15.26
CA SER A 131 -3.40 -11.06 -15.34
C SER A 131 -3.82 -9.99 -14.30
N ASN A 132 -3.07 -9.84 -13.22
CA ASN A 132 -3.27 -8.79 -12.22
C ASN A 132 -2.93 -7.38 -12.73
N GLN A 133 -2.25 -7.24 -13.86
CA GLN A 133 -1.88 -5.96 -14.49
C GLN A 133 -2.91 -5.48 -15.52
N TRP A 134 -3.88 -6.31 -15.91
CA TRP A 134 -4.82 -6.01 -16.99
C TRP A 134 -5.61 -4.72 -16.77
N GLY A 135 -6.14 -4.52 -15.56
CA GLY A 135 -6.92 -3.33 -15.23
C GLY A 135 -6.09 -2.06 -15.31
N PHE A 136 -4.87 -2.08 -14.78
CA PHE A 136 -4.00 -0.91 -14.80
C PHE A 136 -3.53 -0.58 -16.23
N MET A 137 -3.21 -1.62 -17.02
CA MET A 137 -2.90 -1.47 -18.45
C MET A 137 -4.04 -0.74 -19.20
N LEU A 138 -5.30 -1.16 -19.02
CA LEU A 138 -6.44 -0.51 -19.66
C LEU A 138 -6.65 0.93 -19.18
N MET A 139 -6.44 1.21 -17.90
CA MET A 139 -6.53 2.58 -17.37
C MET A 139 -5.48 3.49 -18.00
N LEU A 140 -4.23 3.03 -18.10
CA LEU A 140 -3.16 3.76 -18.77
C LEU A 140 -3.43 3.92 -20.26
N THR A 141 -3.92 2.88 -20.95
CA THR A 141 -4.31 2.94 -22.36
C THR A 141 -5.36 4.02 -22.60
N GLY A 142 -6.42 4.04 -21.77
CA GLY A 142 -7.45 5.08 -21.84
C GLY A 142 -6.89 6.49 -21.63
N PHE A 143 -5.99 6.63 -20.66
CA PHE A 143 -5.31 7.88 -20.38
C PHE A 143 -4.46 8.35 -21.58
N TYR A 144 -3.65 7.46 -22.18
CA TYR A 144 -2.83 7.81 -23.34
C TYR A 144 -3.65 8.09 -24.59
N LYS A 145 -4.76 7.39 -24.82
CA LYS A 145 -5.69 7.74 -25.90
C LYS A 145 -6.19 9.19 -25.79
N LEU A 146 -6.49 9.65 -24.58
CA LEU A 146 -6.90 11.04 -24.35
C LEU A 146 -5.77 12.03 -24.60
N LEU A 147 -4.53 11.73 -24.16
CA LEU A 147 -3.37 12.56 -24.42
C LEU A 147 -3.07 12.66 -25.92
N PHE A 148 -3.04 11.54 -26.63
CA PHE A 148 -2.75 11.50 -28.08
C PHE A 148 -3.84 12.22 -28.88
N ALA A 149 -5.11 12.07 -28.51
CA ALA A 149 -6.21 12.82 -29.11
C ALA A 149 -6.09 14.35 -28.88
N ALA A 150 -5.45 14.76 -27.78
CA ALA A 150 -5.13 16.16 -27.50
C ALA A 150 -3.81 16.63 -28.12
N GLY A 151 -3.12 15.79 -28.90
CA GLY A 151 -1.83 16.11 -29.54
C GLY A 151 -0.63 16.10 -28.58
N VAL A 152 -0.79 15.53 -27.36
CA VAL A 152 0.29 15.46 -26.36
C VAL A 152 1.08 14.16 -26.56
N THR A 153 2.34 14.30 -26.96
CA THR A 153 3.26 13.17 -27.20
C THR A 153 4.18 12.87 -26.02
N GLN A 154 4.46 13.88 -25.19
CA GLN A 154 5.19 13.69 -23.92
C GLN A 154 4.24 13.11 -22.87
N THR A 155 4.51 11.89 -22.42
CA THR A 155 3.54 11.10 -21.62
C THR A 155 3.93 10.96 -20.13
N PHE A 156 5.20 11.13 -19.78
CA PHE A 156 5.70 10.93 -18.43
C PHE A 156 5.13 11.96 -17.45
N PHE A 157 5.35 13.25 -17.71
CA PHE A 157 4.94 14.32 -16.79
C PHE A 157 3.42 14.47 -16.64
N PRO A 158 2.57 14.32 -17.68
CA PRO A 158 1.13 14.22 -17.51
C PRO A 158 0.68 13.10 -16.57
N LEU A 159 1.39 11.96 -16.58
CA LEU A 159 1.09 10.86 -15.67
C LEU A 159 1.50 11.19 -14.21
N VAL A 160 2.67 11.83 -14.02
CA VAL A 160 3.09 12.39 -12.72
C VAL A 160 2.06 13.38 -12.18
N LEU A 161 1.58 14.29 -13.02
CA LEU A 161 0.55 15.28 -12.65
C LEU A 161 -0.75 14.60 -12.23
N THR A 162 -1.19 13.59 -12.98
CA THR A 162 -2.39 12.82 -12.67
C THR A 162 -2.25 12.10 -11.33
N GLN A 163 -1.11 11.48 -11.09
CA GLN A 163 -0.84 10.79 -9.82
C GLN A 163 -0.80 11.77 -8.66
N ALA A 164 -0.11 12.91 -8.78
CA ALA A 164 -0.08 13.95 -7.76
C ALA A 164 -1.50 14.48 -7.44
N ALA A 165 -2.35 14.65 -8.46
CA ALA A 165 -3.75 15.04 -8.28
C ALA A 165 -4.56 13.97 -7.51
N LEU A 166 -4.34 12.68 -7.80
CA LEU A 166 -4.95 11.58 -7.04
C LEU A 166 -4.48 11.60 -5.57
N TYR A 167 -3.21 11.91 -5.31
CA TYR A 167 -2.71 12.07 -3.93
C TYR A 167 -3.42 13.21 -3.17
N VAL A 168 -3.74 14.33 -3.82
CA VAL A 168 -4.56 15.38 -3.21
C VAL A 168 -5.90 14.83 -2.71
N LEU A 169 -6.57 13.98 -3.50
CA LEU A 169 -7.83 13.34 -3.10
C LEU A 169 -7.65 12.37 -1.93
N GLY A 170 -6.61 11.54 -1.99
CA GLY A 170 -6.24 10.61 -0.91
C GLY A 170 -5.91 11.35 0.39
N MET A 171 -5.12 12.42 0.35
CA MET A 171 -4.78 13.20 1.54
C MET A 171 -5.99 13.93 2.12
N ARG A 172 -6.87 14.46 1.28
CA ARG A 172 -8.16 15.01 1.76
C ARG A 172 -9.00 13.96 2.49
N ALA A 173 -9.04 12.72 1.97
CA ALA A 173 -9.72 11.61 2.64
C ALA A 173 -9.04 11.31 3.99
N THR A 174 -7.70 11.23 4.04
CA THR A 174 -6.93 11.02 5.27
C THR A 174 -7.24 12.07 6.34
N LEU A 175 -7.24 13.35 5.98
CA LEU A 175 -7.53 14.43 6.94
C LEU A 175 -8.99 14.40 7.42
N ARG A 176 -9.96 14.01 6.57
CA ARG A 176 -11.35 13.77 7.02
C ARG A 176 -11.44 12.62 8.01
N ILE A 177 -10.74 11.51 7.76
CA ILE A 177 -10.67 10.38 8.70
C ILE A 177 -10.06 10.83 10.03
N ALA A 178 -8.94 11.57 10.00
CA ALA A 178 -8.28 12.08 11.20
C ALA A 178 -9.21 12.95 12.05
N ARG A 179 -9.88 13.92 11.40
CA ARG A 179 -10.85 14.82 12.05
C ARG A 179 -12.01 14.05 12.68
N ARG A 180 -12.52 13.04 11.98
CA ARG A 180 -13.63 12.20 12.44
C ARG A 180 -13.25 11.37 13.67
N LEU A 181 -12.07 10.76 13.68
CA LEU A 181 -11.64 9.83 14.74
C LEU A 181 -11.02 10.52 15.95
N SER A 182 -10.42 11.69 15.78
CA SER A 182 -9.58 12.31 16.80
C SER A 182 -9.73 13.85 16.88
N GLY A 183 -10.77 14.42 16.26
CA GLY A 183 -11.04 15.87 16.27
C GLY A 183 -9.97 16.69 15.53
N ALA A 184 -10.00 18.02 15.74
CA ALA A 184 -9.05 18.92 15.08
C ALA A 184 -7.61 18.71 15.56
N LYS A 185 -7.40 18.33 16.81
CA LYS A 185 -6.07 18.00 17.35
C LYS A 185 -5.47 16.78 16.66
N GLY A 186 -6.26 15.72 16.45
CA GLY A 186 -5.83 14.54 15.72
C GLY A 186 -5.54 14.85 14.25
N GLU A 187 -6.31 15.71 13.62
CA GLU A 187 -6.07 16.17 12.25
C GLU A 187 -4.74 16.96 12.16
N LEU A 188 -4.48 17.88 13.09
CA LEU A 188 -3.24 18.65 13.15
C LEU A 188 -2.02 17.73 13.33
N MET A 189 -2.11 16.76 14.23
CA MET A 189 -1.05 15.77 14.42
C MET A 189 -0.86 14.89 13.17
N THR A 190 -1.92 14.54 12.47
CA THR A 190 -1.85 13.78 11.21
C THR A 190 -1.11 14.57 10.14
N ILE A 191 -1.35 15.88 10.00
CA ILE A 191 -0.61 16.75 9.08
C ILE A 191 0.89 16.69 9.39
N LEU A 192 1.27 16.80 10.66
CA LEU A 192 2.67 16.73 11.08
C LEU A 192 3.30 15.38 10.75
N LEU A 193 2.62 14.27 11.05
CA LEU A 193 3.12 12.93 10.76
C LEU A 193 3.28 12.67 9.27
N LEU A 194 2.33 13.12 8.45
CA LEU A 194 2.42 13.05 6.99
C LEU A 194 3.57 13.91 6.45
N ALA A 195 3.77 15.10 7.02
CA ALA A 195 4.89 15.98 6.64
C ALA A 195 6.26 15.35 6.95
N CYS A 196 6.36 14.53 8.00
CA CYS A 196 7.56 13.78 8.35
C CYS A 196 7.73 12.48 7.54
N CYS A 197 6.75 12.07 6.72
CA CYS A 197 6.84 10.88 5.89
C CYS A 197 7.54 11.22 4.56
N LEU A 198 8.88 11.24 4.55
CA LEU A 198 9.67 11.68 3.41
C LEU A 198 9.36 10.91 2.11
N PRO A 199 9.17 9.58 2.10
CA PRO A 199 8.82 8.83 0.89
C PRO A 199 7.51 9.27 0.22
N LEU A 200 6.59 9.89 0.98
CA LEU A 200 5.33 10.40 0.43
C LEU A 200 5.56 11.48 -0.63
N TYR A 201 6.64 12.25 -0.52
CA TYR A 201 7.00 13.29 -1.47
C TYR A 201 7.57 12.75 -2.79
N LEU A 202 8.07 11.51 -2.78
CA LEU A 202 8.63 10.84 -3.96
C LEU A 202 7.57 10.04 -4.73
N ALA A 203 6.41 9.84 -4.13
CA ALA A 203 5.43 8.86 -4.61
C ALA A 203 4.97 9.10 -6.06
N SER A 204 4.83 10.35 -6.51
CA SER A 204 4.41 10.66 -7.89
C SER A 204 5.54 10.56 -8.92
N ALA A 205 6.81 10.44 -8.49
CA ALA A 205 7.91 10.11 -9.37
C ALA A 205 7.94 8.62 -9.73
N VAL A 206 7.32 7.77 -8.90
CA VAL A 206 7.27 6.31 -9.10
C VAL A 206 5.97 5.91 -9.78
N LEU A 207 6.04 5.69 -11.08
CA LEU A 207 4.86 5.39 -11.92
C LEU A 207 4.54 3.90 -11.90
N TYR A 208 4.10 3.38 -10.73
CA TYR A 208 3.78 1.97 -10.57
C TYR A 208 2.53 1.73 -9.70
N THR A 209 2.03 0.51 -9.73
CA THR A 209 0.77 0.12 -9.08
C THR A 209 0.72 0.44 -7.59
N ASP A 210 1.86 0.34 -6.88
CA ASP A 210 1.94 0.58 -5.44
C ASP A 210 1.57 2.01 -5.06
N THR A 211 2.08 2.97 -5.83
CA THR A 211 1.86 4.39 -5.58
C THR A 211 0.51 4.86 -6.09
N PHE A 212 0.05 4.38 -7.26
CA PHE A 212 -1.26 4.71 -7.80
C PHE A 212 -2.43 4.19 -6.96
N SER A 213 -2.27 3.06 -6.27
CA SER A 213 -3.35 2.43 -5.49
C SER A 213 -3.63 3.11 -4.15
N LEU A 214 -2.64 3.78 -3.53
CA LEU A 214 -2.73 4.41 -2.20
C LEU A 214 -3.93 5.36 -2.05
N PRO A 215 -4.21 6.30 -2.97
CA PRO A 215 -5.35 7.21 -2.84
C PRO A 215 -6.70 6.50 -2.74
N PHE A 216 -6.85 5.38 -3.44
CA PHE A 216 -8.09 4.62 -3.45
C PHE A 216 -8.33 3.86 -2.14
N ILE A 217 -7.27 3.37 -1.47
CA ILE A 217 -7.36 2.81 -0.11
C ILE A 217 -7.96 3.86 0.84
N LEU A 218 -7.42 5.08 0.82
CA LEU A 218 -7.83 6.15 1.72
C LEU A 218 -9.25 6.66 1.43
N MET A 219 -9.60 6.82 0.15
CA MET A 219 -10.96 7.18 -0.26
C MET A 219 -11.97 6.10 0.13
N ALA A 220 -11.64 4.83 -0.06
CA ALA A 220 -12.50 3.72 0.34
C ALA A 220 -12.73 3.72 1.86
N LEU A 221 -11.69 3.94 2.66
CA LEU A 221 -11.80 4.01 4.12
C LEU A 221 -12.62 5.21 4.61
N ASP A 222 -12.44 6.41 4.01
CA ASP A 222 -13.28 7.56 4.33
C ASP A 222 -14.77 7.28 4.06
N LEU A 223 -15.06 6.69 2.89
CA LEU A 223 -16.42 6.30 2.52
C LEU A 223 -16.96 5.20 3.43
N ALA A 224 -16.16 4.19 3.76
CA ALA A 224 -16.56 3.09 4.63
C ALA A 224 -16.91 3.56 6.05
N LEU A 225 -16.14 4.49 6.60
CA LEU A 225 -16.45 5.12 7.89
C LEU A 225 -17.74 5.96 7.82
N ARG A 226 -17.99 6.65 6.71
CA ARG A 226 -19.23 7.41 6.50
C ARG A 226 -20.45 6.50 6.36
N VAL A 227 -20.32 5.33 5.73
CA VAL A 227 -21.36 4.28 5.71
C VAL A 227 -21.77 3.88 7.13
N GLN A 228 -20.81 3.77 8.02
CA GLN A 228 -21.03 3.35 9.41
C GLN A 228 -21.87 4.36 10.21
N ASP A 229 -21.72 5.67 9.94
CA ASP A 229 -22.46 6.73 10.65
C ASP A 229 -23.81 7.06 10.03
N GLU A 230 -24.00 6.77 8.76
CA GLU A 230 -25.22 7.15 8.07
C GLU A 230 -26.41 6.34 8.58
N THR A 231 -27.48 7.03 8.92
CA THR A 231 -28.72 6.43 9.45
C THR A 231 -29.79 6.20 8.39
N ASP A 232 -29.79 7.01 7.33
CA ASP A 232 -30.69 6.84 6.18
C ASP A 232 -30.23 5.68 5.31
N ALA A 233 -31.12 4.70 5.09
CA ALA A 233 -30.78 3.48 4.37
C ALA A 233 -30.38 3.72 2.90
N LYS A 234 -31.03 4.69 2.22
CA LYS A 234 -30.73 4.98 0.81
C LYS A 234 -29.37 5.65 0.67
N LYS A 235 -29.09 6.64 1.53
CA LYS A 235 -27.79 7.33 1.55
C LYS A 235 -26.68 6.38 1.96
N GLN A 236 -26.94 5.50 2.92
CA GLN A 236 -26.00 4.47 3.38
C GLN A 236 -25.61 3.52 2.23
N THR A 237 -26.60 3.02 1.47
CA THR A 237 -26.37 2.17 0.29
C THR A 237 -25.63 2.93 -0.81
N ALA A 238 -25.96 4.20 -1.06
CA ALA A 238 -25.24 5.03 -2.02
C ALA A 238 -23.77 5.28 -1.63
N LEU A 239 -23.49 5.47 -0.34
CA LEU A 239 -22.12 5.56 0.17
C LEU A 239 -21.37 4.24 0.04
N ALA A 240 -22.04 3.11 0.30
CA ALA A 240 -21.45 1.76 0.10
C ALA A 240 -21.15 1.50 -1.38
N ALA A 241 -22.03 1.92 -2.30
CA ALA A 241 -21.77 1.83 -3.73
C ALA A 241 -20.55 2.67 -4.15
N ARG A 242 -20.41 3.90 -3.63
CA ARG A 242 -19.23 4.75 -3.87
C ARG A 242 -17.95 4.13 -3.29
N CYS A 243 -18.05 3.51 -2.11
CA CYS A 243 -16.94 2.75 -1.51
C CYS A 243 -16.55 1.58 -2.42
N GLY A 244 -17.52 0.77 -2.86
CA GLY A 244 -17.31 -0.31 -3.81
C GLY A 244 -16.69 0.16 -5.12
N ALA A 245 -17.14 1.30 -5.67
CA ALA A 245 -16.57 1.89 -6.88
C ALA A 245 -15.10 2.34 -6.68
N ALA A 246 -14.78 2.99 -5.55
CA ALA A 246 -13.40 3.36 -5.22
C ALA A 246 -12.51 2.12 -5.07
N VAL A 247 -13.01 1.07 -4.40
CA VAL A 247 -12.29 -0.22 -4.29
C VAL A 247 -12.14 -0.89 -5.64
N PHE A 248 -13.19 -0.90 -6.48
CA PHE A 248 -13.11 -1.46 -7.84
C PHE A 248 -11.98 -0.80 -8.63
N VAL A 249 -11.97 0.53 -8.74
CA VAL A 249 -10.91 1.26 -9.46
C VAL A 249 -9.54 0.96 -8.86
N GLY A 250 -9.42 0.99 -7.54
CA GLY A 250 -8.18 0.66 -6.85
C GLY A 250 -7.72 -0.78 -7.10
N CYS A 251 -8.63 -1.75 -7.15
CA CYS A 251 -8.33 -3.16 -7.45
C CYS A 251 -7.88 -3.38 -8.90
N GLN A 252 -8.31 -2.54 -9.84
CA GLN A 252 -7.78 -2.58 -11.21
C GLN A 252 -6.30 -2.15 -11.25
N ILE A 253 -5.86 -1.34 -10.29
CA ILE A 253 -4.46 -0.94 -10.15
C ILE A 253 -3.70 -1.99 -9.32
N LYS A 254 -4.23 -2.32 -8.14
CA LYS A 254 -3.61 -3.31 -7.24
C LYS A 254 -4.64 -3.98 -6.33
N MET A 255 -4.73 -5.30 -6.39
CA MET A 255 -5.72 -6.08 -5.64
C MET A 255 -5.66 -5.89 -4.11
N THR A 256 -4.53 -5.42 -3.56
CA THR A 256 -4.40 -5.14 -2.12
C THR A 256 -5.37 -4.09 -1.59
N VAL A 257 -5.93 -3.25 -2.46
CA VAL A 257 -7.01 -2.28 -2.09
C VAL A 257 -8.24 -3.00 -1.54
N LEU A 258 -8.48 -4.25 -1.93
CA LEU A 258 -9.58 -5.09 -1.42
C LEU A 258 -9.51 -5.26 0.12
N ILE A 259 -8.32 -5.20 0.72
CA ILE A 259 -8.13 -5.30 2.18
C ILE A 259 -8.93 -4.20 2.91
N ALA A 260 -9.03 -3.01 2.34
CA ALA A 260 -9.82 -1.92 2.91
C ALA A 260 -11.33 -2.28 2.93
N LEU A 261 -11.85 -2.88 1.87
CA LEU A 261 -13.25 -3.32 1.82
C LEU A 261 -13.50 -4.50 2.76
N MET A 262 -12.59 -5.47 2.82
CA MET A 262 -12.72 -6.62 3.74
C MET A 262 -12.80 -6.15 5.20
N ALA A 263 -11.94 -5.24 5.61
CA ALA A 263 -11.98 -4.65 6.94
C ALA A 263 -13.26 -3.84 7.18
N ALA A 264 -13.71 -3.07 6.19
CA ALA A 264 -14.98 -2.33 6.26
C ALA A 264 -16.17 -3.28 6.47
N VAL A 265 -16.25 -4.35 5.68
CA VAL A 265 -17.32 -5.36 5.79
C VAL A 265 -17.31 -6.02 7.18
N ILE A 266 -16.14 -6.41 7.68
CA ILE A 266 -16.01 -6.98 9.05
C ILE A 266 -16.58 -6.00 10.09
N VAL A 267 -16.18 -4.73 10.01
CA VAL A 267 -16.64 -3.72 10.97
C VAL A 267 -18.14 -3.45 10.81
N TRP A 268 -18.65 -3.33 9.58
CA TRP A 268 -20.09 -3.15 9.33
C TRP A 268 -20.93 -4.29 9.90
N LEU A 269 -20.52 -5.55 9.69
CA LEU A 269 -21.21 -6.72 10.23
C LEU A 269 -21.23 -6.75 11.77
N LEU A 270 -20.18 -6.21 12.39
CA LEU A 270 -20.04 -6.17 13.85
C LEU A 270 -20.68 -4.92 14.49
N THR A 271 -20.88 -3.82 13.77
CA THR A 271 -21.35 -2.55 14.36
C THR A 271 -22.74 -2.13 13.89
N MET A 272 -23.13 -2.48 12.67
CA MET A 272 -24.40 -2.07 12.07
C MET A 272 -25.52 -3.12 12.28
N LYS A 273 -26.76 -2.75 11.92
CA LYS A 273 -27.88 -3.69 11.84
C LYS A 273 -27.60 -4.74 10.75
N PRO A 274 -27.77 -6.05 11.00
CA PRO A 274 -27.31 -7.10 10.08
C PRO A 274 -27.82 -6.96 8.64
N LYS A 275 -29.11 -6.66 8.44
CA LYS A 275 -29.70 -6.48 7.11
C LYS A 275 -29.04 -5.34 6.34
N ARG A 276 -28.74 -4.21 7.02
CA ARG A 276 -28.07 -3.06 6.41
C ARG A 276 -26.60 -3.35 6.08
N ALA A 277 -25.90 -3.98 7.03
CA ALA A 277 -24.50 -4.38 6.82
C ALA A 277 -24.37 -5.32 5.61
N LEU A 278 -25.24 -6.33 5.51
CA LEU A 278 -25.26 -7.25 4.38
C LEU A 278 -25.60 -6.56 3.06
N CYS A 279 -26.57 -5.62 3.04
CA CYS A 279 -26.90 -4.85 1.84
C CYS A 279 -25.69 -4.01 1.38
N CYS A 280 -25.03 -3.28 2.29
CA CYS A 280 -23.83 -2.48 1.97
C CYS A 280 -22.68 -3.35 1.47
N ALA A 281 -22.43 -4.48 2.13
CA ALA A 281 -21.41 -5.44 1.73
C ALA A 281 -21.70 -6.02 0.34
N ALA A 282 -22.96 -6.45 0.09
CA ALA A 282 -23.36 -7.04 -1.19
C ALA A 282 -23.23 -6.04 -2.35
N VAL A 283 -23.69 -4.78 -2.15
CA VAL A 283 -23.59 -3.74 -3.18
C VAL A 283 -22.12 -3.43 -3.49
N SER A 284 -21.27 -3.26 -2.47
CA SER A 284 -19.85 -3.00 -2.68
C SER A 284 -19.14 -4.19 -3.35
N ALA A 285 -19.42 -5.41 -2.91
CA ALA A 285 -18.83 -6.62 -3.47
C ALA A 285 -19.28 -6.86 -4.92
N ALA A 286 -20.55 -6.62 -5.23
CA ALA A 286 -21.09 -6.77 -6.59
C ALA A 286 -20.41 -5.81 -7.58
N LEU A 287 -20.16 -4.56 -7.18
CA LEU A 287 -19.44 -3.59 -8.01
C LEU A 287 -17.99 -4.01 -8.26
N VAL A 288 -17.29 -4.47 -7.21
CA VAL A 288 -15.91 -4.93 -7.33
C VAL A 288 -15.83 -6.19 -8.20
N ALA A 289 -16.63 -7.20 -7.89
CA ALA A 289 -16.61 -8.48 -8.61
C ALA A 289 -17.08 -8.30 -10.06
N GLY A 290 -18.24 -7.68 -10.27
CA GLY A 290 -18.82 -7.49 -11.61
C GLY A 290 -17.93 -6.61 -12.49
N GLY A 291 -17.39 -5.51 -11.95
CA GLY A 291 -16.46 -4.66 -12.68
C GLY A 291 -15.15 -5.37 -13.02
N THR A 292 -14.57 -6.13 -12.08
CA THR A 292 -13.35 -6.90 -12.34
C THR A 292 -13.58 -8.00 -13.37
N MET A 293 -14.72 -8.71 -13.31
CA MET A 293 -15.07 -9.70 -14.32
C MET A 293 -15.25 -9.09 -15.73
N ALA A 294 -15.86 -7.89 -15.80
CA ALA A 294 -16.00 -7.17 -17.07
C ALA A 294 -14.63 -6.79 -17.66
N VAL A 295 -13.72 -6.25 -16.84
CA VAL A 295 -12.36 -5.91 -17.28
C VAL A 295 -11.60 -7.16 -17.73
N GLN A 296 -11.67 -8.24 -16.97
CA GLN A 296 -11.00 -9.49 -17.31
C GLN A 296 -11.58 -10.10 -18.60
N GLY A 297 -12.90 -10.07 -18.76
CA GLY A 297 -13.56 -10.53 -19.98
C GLY A 297 -13.15 -9.74 -21.21
N TYR A 298 -13.11 -8.40 -21.09
CA TYR A 298 -12.66 -7.53 -22.18
C TYR A 298 -11.19 -7.79 -22.55
N MET A 299 -10.30 -7.84 -21.59
CA MET A 299 -8.87 -8.10 -21.86
C MET A 299 -8.65 -9.43 -22.55
N LYS A 300 -9.31 -10.50 -22.06
CA LYS A 300 -9.15 -11.86 -22.59
C LYS A 300 -9.72 -12.04 -23.99
N ASN A 301 -10.84 -11.37 -24.30
CA ASN A 301 -11.57 -11.64 -25.54
C ASN A 301 -11.26 -10.63 -26.66
N GLU A 302 -10.88 -9.39 -26.29
CA GLU A 302 -10.77 -8.28 -27.25
C GLU A 302 -9.34 -7.72 -27.38
N VAL A 303 -8.46 -7.99 -26.41
CA VAL A 303 -7.12 -7.36 -26.38
C VAL A 303 -5.98 -8.37 -26.53
N LEU A 304 -6.11 -9.50 -25.81
CA LEU A 304 -5.04 -10.50 -25.75
C LEU A 304 -5.35 -11.69 -26.67
N ASP A 305 -4.30 -12.37 -27.13
CA ASP A 305 -4.44 -13.64 -27.80
C ASP A 305 -4.93 -14.73 -26.81
N PRO A 306 -6.13 -15.30 -27.00
CA PRO A 306 -6.65 -16.33 -26.10
C PRO A 306 -5.75 -17.58 -26.00
N ALA A 307 -5.04 -17.96 -27.07
CA ALA A 307 -4.11 -19.08 -27.07
C ALA A 307 -2.89 -18.79 -26.18
N MET A 308 -2.32 -17.58 -26.29
CA MET A 308 -1.23 -17.12 -25.43
C MET A 308 -1.67 -17.08 -23.95
N VAL A 309 -2.85 -16.56 -23.64
CA VAL A 309 -3.39 -16.54 -22.28
C VAL A 309 -3.58 -17.97 -21.75
N ALA A 310 -4.14 -18.87 -22.55
CA ALA A 310 -4.36 -20.25 -22.14
C ALA A 310 -3.06 -20.98 -21.81
N GLN A 311 -2.00 -20.74 -22.59
CA GLN A 311 -0.69 -21.37 -22.44
C GLN A 311 0.13 -20.75 -21.29
N HIS A 312 0.18 -19.40 -21.19
CA HIS A 312 1.13 -18.69 -20.35
C HIS A 312 0.56 -18.10 -19.06
N HIS A 313 -0.75 -18.23 -18.79
CA HIS A 313 -1.35 -17.69 -17.57
C HIS A 313 -0.76 -18.34 -16.31
N THR A 314 -0.04 -17.53 -15.52
CA THR A 314 0.60 -18.00 -14.27
C THR A 314 -0.46 -18.29 -13.19
N PRO A 315 -0.49 -19.51 -12.62
CA PRO A 315 -1.44 -19.86 -11.56
C PRO A 315 -1.23 -18.98 -10.32
N THR A 316 -2.30 -18.50 -9.70
CA THR A 316 -2.22 -17.71 -8.46
C THR A 316 -1.41 -18.42 -7.36
N ILE A 317 -1.49 -19.75 -7.28
CA ILE A 317 -0.76 -20.54 -6.31
C ILE A 317 0.78 -20.47 -6.48
N HIS A 318 1.26 -20.16 -7.70
CA HIS A 318 2.69 -19.90 -7.95
C HIS A 318 3.21 -18.76 -7.07
N TRP A 319 2.46 -17.65 -6.99
CA TRP A 319 2.84 -16.50 -6.17
C TRP A 319 2.85 -16.83 -4.67
N VAL A 320 1.93 -17.67 -4.22
CA VAL A 320 1.89 -18.16 -2.84
C VAL A 320 3.10 -19.06 -2.57
N MET A 321 3.40 -20.00 -3.46
CA MET A 321 4.55 -20.89 -3.34
C MET A 321 5.87 -20.09 -3.33
N MET A 322 6.03 -19.15 -4.26
CA MET A 322 7.20 -18.28 -4.36
C MET A 322 7.41 -17.43 -3.10
N SER A 323 6.32 -17.05 -2.43
CA SER A 323 6.37 -16.23 -1.21
C SER A 323 6.87 -16.98 0.03
N ILE A 324 6.92 -18.32 0.00
CA ILE A 324 7.42 -19.12 1.12
C ILE A 324 8.95 -19.03 1.14
N PRO A 325 9.56 -18.57 2.25
CA PRO A 325 11.00 -18.43 2.38
C PRO A 325 11.76 -19.74 2.12
N THR A 326 12.95 -19.61 1.52
CA THR A 326 13.91 -20.71 1.30
C THR A 326 15.21 -20.39 2.01
N GLY A 327 16.16 -21.36 2.01
CA GLY A 327 17.50 -21.13 2.56
C GLY A 327 18.25 -19.99 1.85
N ASP A 328 18.09 -19.91 0.53
CA ASP A 328 18.77 -18.91 -0.32
C ASP A 328 17.98 -17.59 -0.41
N ASN A 329 16.67 -17.62 -0.12
CA ASN A 329 15.82 -16.44 -0.09
C ASN A 329 14.96 -16.45 1.19
N PRO A 330 15.50 -15.97 2.32
CA PRO A 330 14.81 -15.98 3.61
C PRO A 330 13.63 -15.00 3.68
N TYR A 331 13.49 -14.09 2.72
CA TYR A 331 12.42 -13.09 2.69
C TYR A 331 11.18 -13.59 1.94
N GLY A 332 11.33 -14.58 1.06
CA GLY A 332 10.31 -14.98 0.10
C GLY A 332 10.06 -13.90 -0.95
N GLY A 333 9.90 -14.27 -2.18
CA GLY A 333 9.69 -13.32 -3.30
C GLY A 333 10.37 -13.83 -4.57
N ALA A 334 10.71 -12.91 -5.48
CA ALA A 334 11.32 -13.23 -6.76
C ALA A 334 12.53 -14.14 -6.61
N THR A 335 12.45 -15.29 -7.23
CA THR A 335 13.46 -16.36 -7.19
C THR A 335 13.55 -17.01 -8.57
N GLY A 336 14.41 -18.00 -8.73
CA GLY A 336 14.46 -18.85 -9.92
C GLY A 336 13.16 -19.61 -10.26
N ASP A 337 12.13 -19.49 -9.42
CA ASP A 337 10.82 -20.13 -9.62
C ASP A 337 10.12 -19.71 -10.90
N TYR A 338 10.33 -18.46 -11.32
CA TYR A 338 9.82 -17.98 -12.61
C TYR A 338 10.37 -18.83 -13.76
N GLY A 339 11.69 -19.00 -13.82
CA GLY A 339 12.34 -19.80 -14.85
C GLY A 339 11.81 -21.23 -14.92
N ILE A 340 11.58 -21.86 -13.77
CA ILE A 340 11.01 -23.21 -13.72
C ILE A 340 9.58 -23.22 -14.24
N THR A 341 8.69 -22.37 -13.70
CA THR A 341 7.26 -22.39 -14.06
C THR A 341 7.03 -21.93 -15.50
N TRP A 342 7.72 -20.89 -15.94
CA TRP A 342 7.57 -20.37 -17.31
C TRP A 342 8.28 -21.25 -18.34
N GLY A 343 9.44 -21.83 -17.99
CA GLY A 343 10.10 -22.84 -18.85
C GLY A 343 9.18 -24.04 -19.12
N MET A 344 8.50 -24.56 -18.10
CA MET A 344 7.50 -25.62 -18.30
C MET A 344 6.35 -25.19 -19.25
N MET A 345 5.91 -23.92 -19.18
CA MET A 345 4.88 -23.38 -20.10
C MET A 345 5.40 -23.29 -21.53
N GLU A 346 6.64 -22.83 -21.70
CA GLU A 346 7.30 -22.72 -23.01
C GLU A 346 7.58 -24.09 -23.63
N ASP A 347 7.91 -25.09 -22.80
CA ASP A 347 8.11 -26.49 -23.21
C ASP A 347 6.78 -27.23 -23.49
N GLY A 348 5.64 -26.55 -23.35
CA GLY A 348 4.32 -27.11 -23.64
C GLY A 348 3.76 -28.07 -22.58
N ALA A 349 4.27 -27.98 -21.34
CA ALA A 349 3.75 -28.78 -20.24
C ALA A 349 2.26 -28.49 -19.99
N THR A 350 1.52 -29.54 -19.65
CA THR A 350 0.11 -29.43 -19.31
C THR A 350 -0.10 -28.63 -18.02
N ARG A 351 -1.27 -28.02 -17.87
CA ARG A 351 -1.65 -27.32 -16.65
C ARG A 351 -1.53 -28.20 -15.40
N ALA A 352 -1.80 -29.50 -15.52
CA ALA A 352 -1.70 -30.45 -14.42
C ALA A 352 -0.24 -30.65 -13.98
N GLU A 353 0.70 -30.80 -14.91
CA GLU A 353 2.14 -30.94 -14.63
C GLU A 353 2.71 -29.67 -13.98
N ILE A 354 2.32 -28.49 -14.48
CA ILE A 354 2.71 -27.20 -13.89
C ILE A 354 2.22 -27.10 -12.45
N MET A 355 0.95 -27.45 -12.20
CA MET A 355 0.37 -27.41 -10.86
C MET A 355 1.04 -28.40 -9.92
N ASP A 356 1.33 -29.61 -10.36
CA ASP A 356 2.04 -30.64 -9.57
C ASP A 356 3.44 -30.16 -9.18
N SER A 357 4.19 -29.59 -10.12
CA SER A 357 5.50 -28.99 -9.87
C SER A 357 5.44 -27.86 -8.82
N ILE A 358 4.43 -26.97 -8.91
CA ILE A 358 4.23 -25.90 -7.94
C ILE A 358 3.91 -26.47 -6.55
N TYR A 359 2.99 -27.44 -6.45
CA TYR A 359 2.62 -28.05 -5.17
C TYR A 359 3.77 -28.82 -4.55
N THR A 360 4.57 -29.52 -5.34
CA THR A 360 5.75 -30.23 -4.85
C THR A 360 6.77 -29.26 -4.23
N ARG A 361 7.13 -28.19 -4.96
CA ARG A 361 8.03 -27.15 -4.42
C ARG A 361 7.45 -26.47 -3.16
N MET A 362 6.15 -26.16 -3.16
CA MET A 362 5.48 -25.59 -2.01
C MET A 362 5.53 -26.51 -0.78
N LYS A 363 5.26 -27.80 -0.97
CA LYS A 363 5.32 -28.83 0.08
C LYS A 363 6.71 -28.94 0.68
N ASP A 364 7.74 -28.97 -0.15
CA ASP A 364 9.14 -29.07 0.28
C ASP A 364 9.54 -27.84 1.12
N ARG A 365 9.13 -26.63 0.70
CA ARG A 365 9.36 -25.39 1.47
C ARG A 365 8.64 -25.41 2.81
N ILE A 366 7.37 -25.78 2.84
CA ILE A 366 6.60 -25.89 4.10
C ILE A 366 7.26 -26.94 5.00
N TYR A 367 7.73 -28.04 4.45
CA TYR A 367 8.43 -29.08 5.23
C TYR A 367 9.72 -28.55 5.87
N THR A 368 10.46 -27.65 5.20
CA THR A 368 11.65 -27.01 5.81
C THR A 368 11.29 -26.11 6.98
N LEU A 369 10.10 -25.50 6.98
CA LEU A 369 9.59 -24.60 8.02
C LEU A 369 8.93 -25.33 9.21
N ARG A 370 8.87 -26.66 9.21
CA ARG A 370 8.28 -27.44 10.31
C ARG A 370 8.97 -27.26 11.68
N TYR A 371 10.21 -26.81 11.67
CA TYR A 371 10.95 -26.54 12.89
C TYR A 371 10.63 -25.12 13.39
N PRO A 372 10.23 -24.95 14.68
CA PRO A 372 9.81 -23.63 15.20
C PRO A 372 10.84 -22.51 15.03
N ASN A 373 12.12 -22.82 15.20
CA ASN A 373 13.21 -21.84 15.01
C ASN A 373 13.30 -21.35 13.56
N ARG A 374 13.13 -22.24 12.58
CA ARG A 374 13.13 -21.88 11.16
C ARG A 374 11.90 -21.07 10.80
N LEU A 375 10.73 -21.46 11.29
CA LEU A 375 9.48 -20.71 11.09
C LEU A 375 9.56 -19.31 11.67
N ILE A 376 10.05 -19.15 12.91
CA ILE A 376 10.21 -17.84 13.55
C ILE A 376 11.23 -17.00 12.79
N SER A 377 12.38 -17.55 12.43
CA SER A 377 13.39 -16.84 11.64
C SER A 377 12.83 -16.38 10.30
N ALA A 378 12.15 -17.24 9.55
CA ALA A 378 11.50 -16.91 8.28
C ALA A 378 10.45 -15.80 8.45
N ALA A 379 9.64 -15.88 9.50
CA ALA A 379 8.64 -14.85 9.80
C ALA A 379 9.29 -13.49 10.11
N LEU A 380 10.38 -13.46 10.87
CA LEU A 380 11.09 -12.22 11.20
C LEU A 380 11.84 -11.64 9.99
N HIS A 381 12.49 -12.47 9.17
CA HIS A 381 13.08 -12.03 7.90
C HIS A 381 12.01 -11.41 7.00
N LYS A 382 10.88 -12.10 6.82
CA LYS A 382 9.79 -11.62 5.97
C LYS A 382 9.15 -10.33 6.50
N ASN A 383 8.95 -10.23 7.82
CA ASN A 383 8.50 -8.99 8.45
C ASN A 383 9.48 -7.85 8.20
N SER A 384 10.81 -8.10 8.30
CA SER A 384 11.81 -7.08 8.02
C SER A 384 11.79 -6.60 6.57
N ALA A 385 11.45 -7.46 5.61
CA ALA A 385 11.43 -7.13 4.19
C ALA A 385 10.36 -6.10 3.79
N PHE A 386 9.25 -6.01 4.52
CA PHE A 386 8.21 -5.03 4.18
C PHE A 386 8.02 -3.91 5.22
N ILE A 387 8.57 -4.08 6.44
CA ILE A 387 8.45 -3.08 7.51
C ILE A 387 9.80 -2.41 7.84
N GLY A 388 10.91 -3.09 7.57
CA GLY A 388 12.24 -2.72 8.04
C GLY A 388 12.89 -1.56 7.30
N ASP A 389 12.31 -1.12 6.20
CA ASP A 389 12.79 0.03 5.44
C ASP A 389 11.77 1.16 5.45
N GLY A 390 12.11 2.26 6.08
CA GLY A 390 11.27 3.46 6.13
C GLY A 390 11.27 4.27 4.84
N THR A 391 12.08 3.92 3.84
CA THR A 391 11.98 4.47 2.48
C THR A 391 10.89 3.76 1.68
N PHE A 392 10.44 2.60 2.15
CA PHE A 392 9.48 1.71 1.50
C PHE A 392 9.91 1.28 0.09
N GLY A 393 11.21 1.29 -0.21
CA GLY A 393 11.70 0.97 -1.56
C GLY A 393 11.11 1.86 -2.66
N MET A 394 10.75 3.13 -2.35
CA MET A 394 10.09 4.02 -3.30
C MET A 394 10.91 4.26 -4.55
N THR A 395 12.23 4.20 -4.46
CA THR A 395 13.12 4.43 -5.60
C THR A 395 13.64 3.14 -6.24
N GLU A 396 13.23 1.97 -5.74
CA GLU A 396 13.59 0.65 -6.29
C GLU A 396 13.18 0.50 -7.77
N MET A 397 12.14 1.20 -8.22
CA MET A 397 11.66 1.19 -9.59
C MET A 397 12.37 2.18 -10.53
N LEU A 398 13.37 2.89 -10.02
CA LEU A 398 14.23 3.81 -10.78
C LEU A 398 15.61 3.19 -11.02
N ASP A 399 15.65 1.86 -11.28
CA ASP A 399 16.88 1.05 -11.32
C ASP A 399 17.96 1.59 -12.28
N ASP A 400 17.56 2.12 -13.43
CA ASP A 400 18.49 2.71 -14.41
C ASP A 400 18.91 4.16 -14.07
N GLY A 401 18.43 4.66 -12.91
CA GLY A 401 18.68 6.03 -12.48
C GLY A 401 17.83 7.08 -13.20
N PRO A 402 17.91 8.34 -12.79
CA PRO A 402 17.18 9.43 -13.42
C PRO A 402 17.83 9.80 -14.76
N VAL A 403 17.02 10.31 -15.67
CA VAL A 403 17.50 10.89 -16.95
C VAL A 403 18.57 11.98 -16.71
N ARG A 404 18.51 12.64 -15.54
CA ARG A 404 19.46 13.70 -15.12
C ARG A 404 19.91 13.47 -13.69
N GLU A 405 21.19 13.29 -13.51
CA GLU A 405 21.80 13.26 -12.17
C GLU A 405 21.68 14.62 -11.49
N ASN A 406 21.31 14.61 -10.22
CA ASN A 406 21.12 15.81 -9.40
C ASN A 406 21.32 15.53 -7.91
N ALA A 407 21.27 16.59 -7.08
CA ALA A 407 21.48 16.45 -5.64
C ALA A 407 20.42 15.56 -4.95
N VAL A 408 19.18 15.54 -5.45
CA VAL A 408 18.12 14.69 -4.90
C VAL A 408 18.41 13.22 -5.19
N SER A 409 18.81 12.88 -6.43
CA SER A 409 19.14 11.51 -6.82
C SER A 409 20.30 10.94 -5.99
N SER A 410 21.30 11.78 -5.61
CA SER A 410 22.42 11.36 -4.76
C SER A 410 22.00 10.98 -3.32
N VAL A 411 20.82 11.44 -2.89
CA VAL A 411 20.28 11.18 -1.53
C VAL A 411 19.29 10.03 -1.53
N VAL A 412 18.37 10.00 -2.51
CA VAL A 412 17.19 9.12 -2.42
C VAL A 412 17.31 7.82 -3.21
N LEU A 413 18.28 7.71 -4.15
CA LEU A 413 18.48 6.49 -4.93
C LEU A 413 19.41 5.51 -4.22
N GLU A 414 19.05 4.24 -4.26
CA GLU A 414 19.85 3.15 -3.69
C GLU A 414 21.25 3.09 -4.35
N GLY A 415 22.26 2.74 -3.57
CA GLY A 415 23.65 2.71 -4.03
C GLY A 415 24.36 4.07 -4.15
N ARG A 416 23.66 5.19 -3.92
CA ARG A 416 24.25 6.55 -3.96
C ARG A 416 24.82 6.98 -2.59
N ALA A 417 25.68 7.99 -2.63
CA ALA A 417 26.55 8.40 -1.51
C ALA A 417 25.79 8.69 -0.20
N HIS A 418 24.59 9.23 -0.25
CA HIS A 418 23.84 9.66 0.95
C HIS A 418 22.61 8.78 1.23
N TYR A 419 22.34 7.74 0.42
CA TYR A 419 21.17 6.87 0.58
C TYR A 419 21.11 6.20 1.95
N GLY A 420 22.23 5.69 2.47
CA GLY A 420 22.27 5.04 3.78
C GLY A 420 21.81 5.95 4.93
N THR A 421 22.16 7.25 4.86
CA THR A 421 21.68 8.24 5.86
C THR A 421 20.19 8.54 5.69
N TYR A 422 19.73 8.67 4.46
CA TYR A 422 18.32 8.87 4.13
C TYR A 422 17.47 7.68 4.60
N SER A 423 17.89 6.45 4.28
CA SER A 423 17.21 5.22 4.70
C SER A 423 17.17 5.08 6.22
N ALA A 424 18.29 5.35 6.92
CA ALA A 424 18.32 5.30 8.38
C ALA A 424 17.38 6.33 9.03
N LEU A 425 17.32 7.56 8.48
CA LEU A 425 16.42 8.61 8.95
C LEU A 425 14.96 8.22 8.75
N CYS A 426 14.60 7.80 7.53
CA CYS A 426 13.24 7.35 7.21
C CYS A 426 12.81 6.18 8.10
N THR A 427 13.69 5.20 8.31
CA THR A 427 13.41 4.01 9.13
C THR A 427 13.20 4.38 10.59
N GLY A 428 14.05 5.25 11.15
CA GLY A 428 13.89 5.72 12.52
C GLY A 428 12.58 6.48 12.73
N ILE A 429 12.22 7.40 11.81
CA ILE A 429 10.93 8.12 11.85
C ILE A 429 9.76 7.14 11.75
N TRP A 430 9.82 6.19 10.81
CA TRP A 430 8.78 5.19 10.62
C TRP A 430 8.55 4.33 11.87
N MET A 431 9.62 3.87 12.51
CA MET A 431 9.53 3.10 13.77
C MET A 431 8.93 3.93 14.91
N ALA A 432 9.25 5.22 15.01
CA ALA A 432 8.64 6.13 15.98
C ALA A 432 7.12 6.28 15.73
N GLN A 433 6.72 6.45 14.49
CA GLN A 433 5.31 6.53 14.09
C GLN A 433 4.56 5.23 14.39
N LEU A 434 5.14 4.07 14.07
CA LEU A 434 4.54 2.77 14.36
C LEU A 434 4.45 2.51 15.87
N THR A 435 5.43 2.96 16.64
CA THR A 435 5.38 2.94 18.13
C THR A 435 4.19 3.75 18.66
N LEU A 436 3.97 4.96 18.14
CA LEU A 436 2.80 5.77 18.52
C LEU A 436 1.47 5.09 18.16
N ALA A 437 1.39 4.43 17.01
CA ALA A 437 0.22 3.65 16.60
C ALA A 437 -0.03 2.46 17.55
N LEU A 438 1.03 1.78 17.98
CA LEU A 438 0.96 0.71 18.99
C LEU A 438 0.45 1.25 20.33
N LEU A 439 0.98 2.37 20.80
CA LEU A 439 0.53 3.02 22.05
C LEU A 439 -0.96 3.42 21.97
N ALA A 440 -1.41 3.93 20.82
CA ALA A 440 -2.83 4.19 20.57
C ALA A 440 -3.67 2.93 20.75
N CYS A 441 -3.26 1.84 20.10
CA CYS A 441 -3.98 0.57 20.14
C CYS A 441 -4.10 0.01 21.57
N VAL A 442 -3.00 -0.02 22.32
CA VAL A 442 -2.98 -0.49 23.70
C VAL A 442 -3.92 0.35 24.58
N ARG A 443 -3.89 1.67 24.42
CA ARG A 443 -4.79 2.59 25.13
C ARG A 443 -6.26 2.33 24.78
N ASP A 444 -6.57 2.24 23.49
CA ASP A 444 -7.93 2.05 23.00
C ASP A 444 -8.51 0.70 23.45
N ILE A 445 -7.70 -0.37 23.46
CA ILE A 445 -8.08 -1.68 24.01
C ILE A 445 -8.40 -1.57 25.51
N ARG A 446 -7.56 -0.86 26.30
CA ARG A 446 -7.78 -0.67 27.74
C ARG A 446 -9.06 0.13 28.01
N ARG A 447 -9.33 1.17 27.23
CA ARG A 447 -10.53 2.01 27.32
C ARG A 447 -11.77 1.40 26.66
N LYS A 448 -11.66 0.24 26.05
CA LYS A 448 -12.71 -0.43 25.26
C LYS A 448 -13.22 0.43 24.10
N ASP A 449 -12.41 1.38 23.62
CA ASP A 449 -12.73 2.22 22.49
C ASP A 449 -12.43 1.47 21.18
N VAL A 450 -13.47 1.24 20.40
CA VAL A 450 -13.39 0.53 19.10
C VAL A 450 -13.60 1.46 17.91
N SER A 451 -13.62 2.77 18.12
CA SER A 451 -13.86 3.75 17.04
C SER A 451 -12.80 3.69 15.92
N GLY A 452 -11.56 3.36 16.27
CA GLY A 452 -10.44 3.14 15.33
C GLY A 452 -10.31 1.72 14.79
N ALA A 453 -11.19 0.78 15.17
CA ALA A 453 -11.04 -0.65 14.88
C ALA A 453 -10.83 -0.95 13.40
N MET A 454 -11.52 -0.24 12.49
CA MET A 454 -11.39 -0.42 11.05
C MET A 454 -9.94 -0.19 10.59
N LEU A 455 -9.28 0.86 11.04
CA LEU A 455 -7.91 1.19 10.66
C LEU A 455 -6.90 0.15 11.19
N TYR A 456 -7.07 -0.31 12.45
CA TYR A 456 -6.24 -1.37 13.02
C TYR A 456 -6.38 -2.67 12.23
N ILE A 457 -7.61 -3.06 11.87
CA ILE A 457 -7.88 -4.28 11.09
C ILE A 457 -7.31 -4.16 9.67
N VAL A 458 -7.42 -2.99 9.02
CA VAL A 458 -6.83 -2.77 7.68
C VAL A 458 -5.32 -2.95 7.71
N PHE A 459 -4.63 -2.29 8.63
CA PHE A 459 -3.16 -2.38 8.67
C PHE A 459 -2.69 -3.79 9.05
N PHE A 460 -3.37 -4.44 10.00
CA PHE A 460 -3.11 -5.84 10.31
C PHE A 460 -3.39 -6.76 9.12
N GLY A 461 -4.49 -6.53 8.39
CA GLY A 461 -4.81 -7.28 7.17
C GLY A 461 -3.74 -7.14 6.09
N ALA A 462 -3.20 -5.93 5.89
CA ALA A 462 -2.07 -5.71 4.99
C ALA A 462 -0.81 -6.45 5.45
N THR A 463 -0.47 -6.38 6.75
CA THR A 463 0.65 -7.13 7.34
C THR A 463 0.48 -8.63 7.15
N LEU A 464 -0.71 -9.17 7.45
CA LEU A 464 -1.02 -10.59 7.29
C LEU A 464 -0.92 -11.03 5.82
N PHE A 465 -1.44 -10.22 4.89
CA PHE A 465 -1.33 -10.49 3.46
C PHE A 465 0.14 -10.59 3.03
N LEU A 466 0.99 -9.65 3.45
CA LEU A 466 2.42 -9.64 3.11
C LEU A 466 3.21 -10.77 3.79
N MET A 467 2.73 -11.29 4.90
CA MET A 467 3.28 -12.53 5.50
C MET A 467 2.99 -13.77 4.65
N LEU A 468 1.90 -13.76 3.86
CA LEU A 468 1.46 -14.88 3.01
C LEU A 468 1.76 -14.67 1.52
N TRP A 469 2.18 -13.47 1.13
CA TRP A 469 2.50 -13.08 -0.24
C TRP A 469 3.95 -12.65 -0.35
N GLU A 470 4.42 -12.27 -1.53
CA GLU A 470 5.73 -11.64 -1.70
C GLU A 470 5.87 -10.43 -0.76
N ALA A 471 7.01 -10.29 -0.10
CA ALA A 471 7.27 -9.24 0.87
C ALA A 471 8.28 -8.22 0.32
N ARG A 472 7.82 -6.99 0.09
CA ARG A 472 8.62 -5.83 -0.33
C ARG A 472 8.16 -4.58 0.40
N GLY A 473 9.08 -3.65 0.68
CA GLY A 473 8.77 -2.38 1.34
C GLY A 473 7.68 -1.59 0.65
N ARG A 474 7.70 -1.51 -0.68
CA ARG A 474 6.71 -0.79 -1.48
C ARG A 474 5.27 -1.31 -1.32
N TYR A 475 5.08 -2.59 -1.00
CA TYR A 475 3.75 -3.17 -0.88
C TYR A 475 2.97 -2.73 0.36
N ILE A 476 3.66 -2.35 1.45
CA ILE A 476 3.02 -1.77 2.64
C ILE A 476 2.76 -0.26 2.49
N PHE A 477 3.41 0.42 1.54
CA PHE A 477 3.35 1.87 1.38
C PHE A 477 1.93 2.40 1.24
N GLY A 478 1.06 1.71 0.50
CA GLY A 478 -0.36 2.07 0.36
C GLY A 478 -1.11 2.19 1.69
N PHE A 479 -0.62 1.52 2.74
CA PHE A 479 -1.23 1.49 4.08
C PHE A 479 -0.51 2.37 5.10
N VAL A 480 0.61 3.00 4.74
CA VAL A 480 1.37 3.89 5.65
C VAL A 480 0.50 5.01 6.21
N PRO A 481 -0.30 5.75 5.41
CA PRO A 481 -1.16 6.81 5.96
C PRO A 481 -2.18 6.28 6.99
N VAL A 482 -2.59 5.01 6.90
CA VAL A 482 -3.46 4.36 7.90
C VAL A 482 -2.73 4.24 9.24
N ALA A 483 -1.47 3.83 9.23
CA ALA A 483 -0.64 3.78 10.45
C ALA A 483 -0.40 5.19 11.02
N LEU A 484 -0.21 6.21 10.16
CA LEU A 484 -0.03 7.60 10.60
C LEU A 484 -1.30 8.18 11.27
N LEU A 485 -2.49 7.83 10.77
CA LEU A 485 -3.76 8.14 11.44
C LEU A 485 -3.83 7.54 12.85
N LEU A 486 -3.40 6.30 12.99
CA LEU A 486 -3.32 5.61 14.29
C LEU A 486 -2.25 6.23 15.20
N ALA A 487 -1.09 6.59 14.63
CA ALA A 487 -0.02 7.28 15.35
C ALA A 487 -0.46 8.66 15.87
N ALA A 488 -1.19 9.43 15.05
CA ALA A 488 -1.76 10.71 15.47
C ALA A 488 -2.68 10.54 16.68
N ARG A 489 -3.53 9.52 16.66
CA ARG A 489 -4.40 9.16 17.78
C ARG A 489 -3.59 8.79 19.02
N GLY A 490 -2.42 8.15 18.86
CA GLY A 490 -1.50 7.79 19.95
C GLY A 490 -0.79 8.96 20.58
N ALA A 491 -0.36 9.92 19.77
CA ALA A 491 0.40 11.09 20.20
C ALA A 491 -0.48 12.13 20.92
N VAL A 492 -1.73 12.31 20.48
CA VAL A 492 -2.66 13.25 21.12
C VAL A 492 -3.38 12.55 22.27
N CYS A 493 -2.91 12.81 23.50
CA CYS A 493 -3.62 12.39 24.71
C CYS A 493 -4.91 13.21 24.85
N GLY A 494 -6.07 12.57 24.64
CA GLY A 494 -7.33 13.16 25.13
C GLY A 494 -7.23 13.34 26.64
N LYS A 495 -7.56 14.54 27.16
CA LYS A 495 -7.86 14.70 28.58
C LYS A 495 -8.87 13.60 28.94
N GLU A 496 -8.65 12.95 30.08
CA GLU A 496 -9.70 12.19 30.73
C GLU A 496 -10.89 13.14 30.90
N GLU A 497 -11.92 12.99 30.08
CA GLU A 497 -13.25 13.36 30.51
C GLU A 497 -13.57 12.37 31.63
N THR A 498 -13.30 12.77 32.85
CA THR A 498 -13.89 12.18 34.04
C THR A 498 -15.40 12.21 33.86
N ARG A 499 -15.93 11.08 33.42
CA ARG A 499 -17.37 10.77 33.56
C ARG A 499 -17.57 9.91 34.80
#